data_9da25443ca2e2c8ea8996f50cb5393d4
#
_entry.id   9da25443ca2e2c8ea8996f50cb5393d4
#
_cell.length_a   1.000
_cell.length_b   1.000
_cell.length_c   1.000
_cell.angle_alpha   90.00
_cell.angle_beta   90.00
_cell.angle_gamma   90.00
#
_symmetry.space_group_name_H-M   'P 1'
#
loop_
_entity.id
_entity.type
_entity.pdbx_description
1 polymer ?
#
loop_
_entity_poly.entity_id
_entity_poly.type
_entity_poly.pdbx_seq_one_letter_code
_entity_poly.pdbx_strand_id
1 'polypeptide(L)'
;KMPKKEAEKLALEHLERVQILDQAQKFPGQLSGGQQQRVAIARALCMEPKIMLFDEPTSALDPEMIKEVLDVMVNLAKQGMTMIVVTHEMGFAKEVADQMIFMDEGMIVEKATTKDFFANPKSDRTKLFLSQIL
;
A
#
# COMPACT_ATOMS: atom_id res chain seq x y z
N LYS A 1 0.10 23.88 17.64
CA LYS A 1 -0.78 22.78 18.09
C LYS A 1 -2.13 22.98 17.40
N MET A 2 -2.58 22.04 16.60
CA MET A 2 -3.85 22.14 15.86
C MET A 2 -5.05 22.15 16.83
N PRO A 3 -6.07 23.02 16.62
CA PRO A 3 -7.30 23.02 17.41
C PRO A 3 -8.06 21.71 17.26
N LYS A 4 -8.76 21.26 18.32
CA LYS A 4 -9.45 19.95 18.35
C LYS A 4 -10.43 19.76 17.18
N LYS A 5 -11.25 20.78 16.89
CA LYS A 5 -12.24 20.72 15.79
C LYS A 5 -11.59 20.54 14.41
N GLU A 6 -10.44 21.18 14.21
CA GLU A 6 -9.67 21.09 12.97
C GLU A 6 -9.03 19.70 12.82
N ALA A 7 -8.47 19.18 13.92
CA ALA A 7 -7.92 17.83 13.96
C ALA A 7 -8.99 16.75 13.70
N GLU A 8 -10.19 16.90 14.30
CA GLU A 8 -11.32 15.99 14.04
C GLU A 8 -11.74 16.03 12.58
N LYS A 9 -11.86 17.22 11.99
CA LYS A 9 -12.21 17.38 10.57
C LYS A 9 -11.18 16.67 9.69
N LEU A 10 -9.90 16.92 9.88
CA LEU A 10 -8.81 16.29 9.13
C LEU A 10 -8.84 14.77 9.26
N ALA A 11 -9.06 14.26 10.47
CA ALA A 11 -9.16 12.82 10.70
C ALA A 11 -10.32 12.19 9.92
N LEU A 12 -11.51 12.82 9.95
CA LEU A 12 -12.68 12.32 9.21
C LEU A 12 -12.46 12.36 7.70
N GLU A 13 -11.83 13.41 7.16
CA GLU A 13 -11.48 13.52 5.73
C GLU A 13 -10.56 12.37 5.31
N HIS A 14 -9.56 12.02 6.13
CA HIS A 14 -8.68 10.90 5.80
C HIS A 14 -9.33 9.53 6.00
N LEU A 15 -10.25 9.37 6.96
CA LEU A 15 -11.05 8.15 7.07
C LEU A 15 -11.97 7.95 5.85
N GLU A 16 -12.51 9.02 5.31
CA GLU A 16 -13.27 8.98 4.06
C GLU A 16 -12.41 8.58 2.86
N ARG A 17 -11.20 9.17 2.75
CA ARG A 17 -10.24 8.80 1.69
C ARG A 17 -9.86 7.32 1.68
N VAL A 18 -9.82 6.68 2.83
CA VAL A 18 -9.54 5.24 2.96
C VAL A 18 -10.82 4.39 3.08
N GLN A 19 -11.99 4.97 2.79
CA GLN A 19 -13.30 4.29 2.70
C GLN A 19 -13.70 3.59 4.00
N ILE A 20 -13.54 4.27 5.15
CA ILE A 20 -13.87 3.72 6.47
C ILE A 20 -14.51 4.76 7.40
N LEU A 21 -15.07 5.81 6.85
CA LEU A 21 -15.70 6.89 7.63
C LEU A 21 -16.83 6.40 8.55
N ASP A 22 -17.61 5.40 8.10
CA ASP A 22 -18.68 4.76 8.86
C ASP A 22 -18.22 4.09 10.17
N GLN A 23 -16.92 3.80 10.28
CA GLN A 23 -16.31 3.19 11.45
C GLN A 23 -15.63 4.21 12.40
N ALA A 24 -15.75 5.51 12.13
CA ALA A 24 -15.02 6.59 12.83
C ALA A 24 -15.20 6.61 14.37
N GLN A 25 -16.33 6.09 14.87
CA GLN A 25 -16.65 6.05 16.31
C GLN A 25 -16.27 4.73 16.99
N LYS A 26 -15.69 3.78 16.25
CA LYS A 26 -15.30 2.48 16.80
C LYS A 26 -13.88 2.51 17.37
N PHE A 27 -13.67 1.69 18.39
CA PHE A 27 -12.34 1.41 18.92
C PHE A 27 -11.62 0.36 18.05
N PRO A 28 -10.27 0.36 18.02
CA PRO A 28 -9.49 -0.57 17.19
C PRO A 28 -9.88 -2.04 17.35
N GLY A 29 -10.18 -2.50 18.57
CA GLY A 29 -10.60 -3.88 18.82
C GLY A 29 -11.99 -4.26 18.26
N GLN A 30 -12.74 -3.30 17.73
CA GLN A 30 -14.04 -3.52 17.08
C GLN A 30 -13.93 -3.53 15.55
N LEU A 31 -12.72 -3.37 15.02
CA LEU A 31 -12.44 -3.30 13.60
C LEU A 31 -11.82 -4.61 13.11
N SER A 32 -12.14 -5.02 11.87
CA SER A 32 -11.44 -6.09 11.19
C SER A 32 -9.98 -5.74 10.91
N GLY A 33 -9.12 -6.72 10.60
CA GLY A 33 -7.72 -6.48 10.25
C GLY A 33 -7.55 -5.49 9.10
N GLY A 34 -8.33 -5.65 8.02
CA GLY A 34 -8.31 -4.72 6.88
C GLY A 34 -8.80 -3.32 7.24
N GLN A 35 -9.80 -3.21 8.13
CA GLN A 35 -10.25 -1.93 8.66
C GLN A 35 -9.18 -1.26 9.51
N GLN A 36 -8.51 -2.01 10.39
CA GLN A 36 -7.38 -1.49 11.20
C GLN A 36 -6.24 -0.99 10.30
N GLN A 37 -5.92 -1.73 9.24
CA GLN A 37 -4.89 -1.33 8.28
C GLN A 37 -5.27 -0.04 7.56
N ARG A 38 -6.52 0.11 7.13
CA ARG A 38 -7.01 1.37 6.52
C ARG A 38 -6.96 2.54 7.50
N VAL A 39 -7.29 2.34 8.76
CA VAL A 39 -7.11 3.36 9.81
C VAL A 39 -5.63 3.74 9.99
N ALA A 40 -4.72 2.76 9.95
CA ALA A 40 -3.28 3.04 10.02
C ALA A 40 -2.80 3.89 8.84
N ILE A 41 -3.31 3.64 7.63
CA ILE A 41 -3.05 4.48 6.44
C ILE A 41 -3.61 5.89 6.64
N ALA A 42 -4.87 6.04 7.09
CA ALA A 42 -5.48 7.34 7.37
C ALA A 42 -4.68 8.14 8.40
N ARG A 43 -4.22 7.48 9.46
CA ARG A 43 -3.35 8.10 10.49
C ARG A 43 -2.04 8.61 9.89
N ALA A 44 -1.41 7.85 9.01
CA ALA A 44 -0.19 8.28 8.32
C ALA A 44 -0.46 9.49 7.40
N LEU A 45 -1.59 9.51 6.69
CA LEU A 45 -2.00 10.62 5.82
C LEU A 45 -2.25 11.92 6.61
N CYS A 46 -2.70 11.85 7.88
CA CYS A 46 -2.86 13.03 8.74
C CYS A 46 -1.54 13.78 9.01
N MET A 47 -0.38 13.16 8.76
CA MET A 47 0.93 13.80 8.85
C MET A 47 1.30 14.58 7.59
N GLU A 48 0.44 14.57 6.56
CA GLU A 48 0.67 15.18 5.24
C GLU A 48 2.03 14.78 4.63
N PRO A 49 2.33 13.47 4.56
CA PRO A 49 3.65 13.01 4.13
C PRO A 49 3.87 13.27 2.63
N LYS A 50 5.11 13.61 2.25
CA LYS A 50 5.50 13.67 0.84
C LYS A 50 5.75 12.29 0.24
N ILE A 51 6.14 11.32 1.07
CA ILE A 51 6.42 9.93 0.68
C ILE A 51 5.82 9.03 1.76
N MET A 52 5.11 7.99 1.35
CA MET A 52 4.63 6.93 2.24
C MET A 52 5.44 5.64 2.03
N LEU A 53 5.79 5.00 3.14
CA LEU A 53 6.48 3.72 3.14
C LEU A 53 5.52 2.64 3.63
N PHE A 54 5.41 1.55 2.85
CA PHE A 54 4.61 0.38 3.19
C PHE A 54 5.50 -0.84 3.22
N ASP A 55 5.49 -1.56 4.33
CA ASP A 55 6.20 -2.81 4.49
C ASP A 55 5.19 -3.94 4.65
N GLU A 56 5.00 -4.71 3.59
CA GLU A 56 4.04 -5.81 3.49
C GLU A 56 2.65 -5.50 4.10
N PRO A 57 1.94 -4.47 3.63
CA PRO A 57 0.72 -3.97 4.28
C PRO A 57 -0.44 -4.97 4.31
N THR A 58 -0.33 -6.08 3.60
CA THR A 58 -1.38 -7.11 3.48
C THR A 58 -1.00 -8.46 4.08
N SER A 59 0.24 -8.64 4.55
CA SER A 59 0.79 -9.96 4.97
C SER A 59 0.04 -10.63 6.13
N ALA A 60 -0.60 -9.84 7.00
CA ALA A 60 -1.33 -10.33 8.17
C ALA A 60 -2.86 -10.32 7.97
N LEU A 61 -3.33 -10.19 6.72
CA LEU A 61 -4.75 -10.07 6.39
C LEU A 61 -5.29 -11.33 5.74
N ASP A 62 -6.57 -11.62 6.00
CA ASP A 62 -7.30 -12.62 5.26
C ASP A 62 -7.51 -12.20 3.80
N PRO A 63 -7.59 -13.13 2.83
CA PRO A 63 -7.71 -12.82 1.40
C PRO A 63 -8.85 -11.86 1.05
N GLU A 64 -9.97 -11.94 1.78
CA GLU A 64 -11.13 -11.06 1.56
C GLU A 64 -10.83 -9.60 1.91
N MET A 65 -9.91 -9.36 2.87
CA MET A 65 -9.54 -8.03 3.35
C MET A 65 -8.41 -7.40 2.54
N ILE A 66 -7.58 -8.21 1.88
CA ILE A 66 -6.42 -7.77 1.08
C ILE A 66 -6.89 -6.79 0.01
N LYS A 67 -7.94 -7.15 -0.73
CA LYS A 67 -8.46 -6.32 -1.82
C LYS A 67 -8.85 -4.92 -1.35
N GLU A 68 -9.54 -4.79 -0.22
CA GLU A 68 -9.97 -3.49 0.31
C GLU A 68 -8.80 -2.55 0.61
N VAL A 69 -7.70 -3.10 1.14
CA VAL A 69 -6.48 -2.34 1.45
C VAL A 69 -5.75 -1.95 0.16
N LEU A 70 -5.63 -2.88 -0.79
CA LEU A 70 -4.98 -2.62 -2.08
C LEU A 70 -5.76 -1.58 -2.90
N ASP A 71 -7.09 -1.62 -2.92
CA ASP A 71 -7.93 -0.63 -3.61
C ASP A 71 -7.69 0.79 -3.05
N VAL A 72 -7.52 0.93 -1.74
CA VAL A 72 -7.14 2.21 -1.12
C VAL A 72 -5.75 2.66 -1.61
N MET A 73 -4.77 1.76 -1.64
CA MET A 73 -3.41 2.08 -2.10
C MET A 73 -3.37 2.45 -3.59
N VAL A 74 -4.16 1.76 -4.44
CA VAL A 74 -4.36 2.11 -5.85
C VAL A 74 -4.90 3.54 -5.98
N ASN A 75 -5.91 3.89 -5.19
CA ASN A 75 -6.46 5.24 -5.21
C ASN A 75 -5.46 6.30 -4.77
N LEU A 76 -4.63 6.03 -3.76
CA LEU A 76 -3.56 6.93 -3.34
C LEU A 76 -2.51 7.13 -4.45
N ALA A 77 -2.11 6.07 -5.14
CA ALA A 77 -1.22 6.14 -6.29
C ALA A 77 -1.81 7.02 -7.41
N LYS A 78 -3.07 6.80 -7.77
CA LYS A 78 -3.79 7.58 -8.79
C LYS A 78 -3.93 9.07 -8.41
N GLN A 79 -3.94 9.39 -7.13
CA GLN A 79 -3.91 10.76 -6.61
C GLN A 79 -2.51 11.41 -6.61
N GLY A 80 -1.48 10.69 -7.07
CA GLY A 80 -0.11 11.19 -7.14
C GLY A 80 0.69 11.06 -5.85
N MET A 81 0.26 10.23 -4.89
CA MET A 81 1.04 9.96 -3.69
C MET A 81 2.31 9.19 -4.05
N THR A 82 3.46 9.73 -3.69
CA THR A 82 4.73 8.99 -3.82
C THR A 82 4.81 7.91 -2.76
N MET A 83 5.00 6.66 -3.18
CA MET A 83 5.04 5.51 -2.30
C MET A 83 6.23 4.60 -2.58
N ILE A 84 6.81 4.04 -1.52
CA ILE A 84 7.72 2.89 -1.59
C ILE A 84 7.00 1.73 -0.90
N VAL A 85 6.80 0.64 -1.63
CA VAL A 85 5.99 -0.48 -1.15
C VAL A 85 6.78 -1.78 -1.25
N VAL A 86 7.00 -2.44 -0.13
CA VAL A 86 7.44 -3.83 -0.09
C VAL A 86 6.19 -4.71 -0.14
N THR A 87 6.07 -5.56 -1.14
CA THR A 87 4.88 -6.39 -1.34
C THR A 87 5.17 -7.64 -2.16
N HIS A 88 4.39 -8.66 -1.95
CA HIS A 88 4.30 -9.86 -2.80
C HIS A 88 3.04 -9.84 -3.71
N GLU A 89 2.23 -8.79 -3.63
CA GLU A 89 1.04 -8.60 -4.44
C GLU A 89 1.39 -8.10 -5.85
N MET A 90 1.79 -9.02 -6.73
CA MET A 90 2.29 -8.66 -8.07
C MET A 90 1.24 -8.03 -8.97
N GLY A 91 -0.04 -8.40 -8.78
CA GLY A 91 -1.15 -7.75 -9.50
C GLY A 91 -1.25 -6.26 -9.18
N PHE A 92 -1.19 -5.92 -7.91
CA PHE A 92 -1.16 -4.53 -7.44
C PHE A 92 0.09 -3.79 -7.97
N ALA A 93 1.28 -4.38 -7.80
CA ALA A 93 2.53 -3.78 -8.25
C ALA A 93 2.49 -3.48 -9.77
N LYS A 94 1.97 -4.41 -10.58
CA LYS A 94 1.82 -4.26 -12.03
C LYS A 94 0.87 -3.11 -12.40
N GLU A 95 -0.17 -2.88 -11.60
CA GLU A 95 -1.16 -1.83 -11.86
C GLU A 95 -0.63 -0.42 -11.56
N VAL A 96 0.12 -0.26 -10.46
CA VAL A 96 0.40 1.09 -9.93
C VAL A 96 1.87 1.49 -9.89
N ALA A 97 2.80 0.54 -9.94
CA ALA A 97 4.21 0.87 -9.79
C ALA A 97 4.81 1.43 -11.10
N ASP A 98 5.56 2.53 -10.99
CA ASP A 98 6.38 3.03 -12.09
C ASP A 98 7.68 2.24 -12.23
N GLN A 99 8.25 1.83 -11.10
CA GLN A 99 9.52 1.13 -10.98
C GLN A 99 9.40 -0.09 -10.10
N MET A 100 10.05 -1.17 -10.51
CA MET A 100 10.19 -2.40 -9.74
C MET A 100 11.63 -2.59 -9.31
N ILE A 101 11.81 -3.02 -8.06
CA ILE A 101 13.11 -3.39 -7.50
C ILE A 101 12.95 -4.80 -6.91
N PHE A 102 13.66 -5.77 -7.48
CA PHE A 102 13.73 -7.11 -6.94
C PHE A 102 14.96 -7.26 -6.07
N MET A 103 14.75 -7.71 -4.84
CA MET A 103 15.82 -7.94 -3.85
C MET A 103 15.86 -9.41 -3.48
N ASP A 104 17.06 -9.93 -3.32
CA ASP A 104 17.33 -11.28 -2.83
C ASP A 104 18.62 -11.27 -2.01
N GLU A 105 18.67 -12.01 -0.90
CA GLU A 105 19.80 -12.07 0.02
C GLU A 105 20.35 -10.69 0.45
N GLY A 106 19.47 -9.71 0.65
CA GLY A 106 19.83 -8.34 1.06
C GLY A 106 20.43 -7.48 -0.04
N MET A 107 20.47 -7.95 -1.30
CA MET A 107 21.01 -7.23 -2.45
C MET A 107 19.93 -6.89 -3.48
N ILE A 108 20.12 -5.78 -4.19
CA ILE A 108 19.28 -5.46 -5.35
C ILE A 108 19.75 -6.35 -6.52
N VAL A 109 18.89 -7.27 -6.95
CA VAL A 109 19.12 -8.18 -8.07
C VAL A 109 18.79 -7.53 -9.40
N GLU A 110 17.65 -6.81 -9.44
CA GLU A 110 17.18 -6.14 -10.63
C GLU A 110 16.37 -4.89 -10.29
N LYS A 111 16.57 -3.83 -11.08
CA LYS A 111 15.75 -2.63 -11.08
C LYS A 111 15.34 -2.29 -12.50
N ALA A 112 14.04 -2.13 -12.75
CA ALA A 112 13.50 -1.85 -14.07
C ALA A 112 12.18 -1.07 -13.98
N THR A 113 11.70 -0.52 -15.11
CA THR A 113 10.32 -0.06 -15.21
C THR A 113 9.38 -1.26 -15.01
N THR A 114 8.18 -1.02 -14.52
CA THR A 114 7.19 -2.11 -14.33
C THR A 114 6.97 -2.90 -15.62
N LYS A 115 6.86 -2.21 -16.75
CA LYS A 115 6.69 -2.85 -18.06
C LYS A 115 7.84 -3.81 -18.38
N ASP A 116 9.08 -3.34 -18.24
CA ASP A 116 10.26 -4.17 -18.58
C ASP A 116 10.44 -5.31 -17.58
N PHE A 117 10.18 -5.06 -16.30
CA PHE A 117 10.29 -6.06 -15.25
C PHE A 117 9.42 -7.30 -15.51
N PHE A 118 8.17 -7.09 -15.94
CA PHE A 118 7.24 -8.19 -16.22
C PHE A 118 7.38 -8.76 -17.64
N ALA A 119 7.72 -7.93 -18.65
CA ALA A 119 7.76 -8.39 -20.04
C ALA A 119 9.12 -8.96 -20.44
N ASN A 120 10.22 -8.45 -19.87
CA ASN A 120 11.58 -8.79 -20.26
C ASN A 120 12.57 -8.73 -19.08
N PRO A 121 12.35 -9.53 -18.03
CA PRO A 121 13.27 -9.59 -16.89
C PRO A 121 14.67 -10.01 -17.35
N LYS A 122 15.71 -9.34 -16.84
CA LYS A 122 17.09 -9.57 -17.28
C LYS A 122 17.78 -10.65 -16.44
N SER A 123 17.57 -10.61 -15.12
CA SER A 123 18.17 -11.57 -14.20
C SER A 123 17.46 -12.93 -14.27
N ASP A 124 18.22 -14.01 -14.31
CA ASP A 124 17.65 -15.37 -14.26
C ASP A 124 16.95 -15.62 -12.92
N ARG A 125 17.41 -14.98 -11.85
CA ARG A 125 16.75 -15.03 -10.54
C ARG A 125 15.38 -14.34 -10.56
N THR A 126 15.26 -13.19 -11.23
CA THR A 126 13.98 -12.50 -11.45
C THR A 126 13.03 -13.35 -12.30
N LYS A 127 13.54 -13.97 -13.37
CA LYS A 127 12.73 -14.87 -14.23
C LYS A 127 12.18 -16.04 -13.44
N LEU A 128 13.02 -16.68 -12.62
CA LEU A 128 12.61 -17.77 -11.74
C LEU A 128 11.52 -17.34 -10.77
N PHE A 129 11.71 -16.21 -10.09
CA PHE A 129 10.74 -15.65 -9.16
C PHE A 129 9.38 -15.41 -9.85
N LEU A 130 9.38 -14.71 -10.99
CA LEU A 130 8.14 -14.42 -11.74
C LEU A 130 7.43 -15.69 -12.23
N SER A 131 8.17 -16.73 -12.64
CA SER A 131 7.59 -18.00 -13.07
C SER A 131 6.88 -18.79 -11.97
N GLN A 132 7.17 -18.48 -10.70
CA GLN A 132 6.56 -19.14 -9.54
C GLN A 132 5.26 -18.45 -9.06
N ILE A 133 5.03 -17.21 -9.45
CA ILE A 133 3.92 -16.39 -8.94
C ILE A 133 2.95 -15.90 -10.02
N LEU A 134 3.29 -16.02 -11.30
CA LEU A 134 2.44 -15.71 -12.45
C LEU A 134 2.04 -16.99 -13.18
#